data_79d65c4cecc40bfe4526dacf24955d47
#
_entry.id   79d65c4cecc40bfe4526dacf24955d47
#
_cell.length_a   1.000
_cell.length_b   1.000
_cell.length_c   1.000
_cell.angle_alpha   90.00
_cell.angle_beta   90.00
_cell.angle_gamma   90.00
#
_symmetry.space_group_name_H-M   'P 1'
#
loop_
_entity.id
_entity.type
_entity.pdbx_description
1 polymer ?
#
loop_
_entity_poly.entity_id
_entity_poly.type
_entity_poly.pdbx_seq_one_letter_code
_entity_poly.pdbx_strand_id
1 'polypeptide(L)'
;MTAMTSPRRLAAAGESRRQRIADAFSRAATVYDGAAQLQQAVADDLLARLPQPNSCRALVDIGCGTGYLVSRLVERHGGLAIGLDIAPGMLDQARRRHAGRSIHWVTGCAESMPLADGSADLMVSSLAVQWCDSLEAFLSEAARVVAPGGWLGFTTLCEGTLEELQWAWQQVDGETHVNEFLAEARLVETLRAPGWQSAEVTMTTRRTHHATPAETMRALKRIGANTMTASAGASGGLFGRRRFDRLAQALERWREPAGIPTRYRVATVLMQRR
;
A
#
# COMPACT_ATOMS: atom_id res chain seq x y z
N MET A 1 1.22 -27.50 -24.43
CA MET A 1 2.50 -27.57 -23.67
C MET A 1 2.59 -26.31 -22.83
N THR A 2 2.14 -26.37 -21.58
CA THR A 2 2.20 -25.26 -20.63
C THR A 2 3.62 -25.20 -20.06
N ALA A 3 4.37 -24.16 -20.42
CA ALA A 3 5.73 -24.00 -19.92
C ALA A 3 5.70 -23.73 -18.41
N MET A 4 6.05 -24.73 -17.61
CA MET A 4 6.28 -24.58 -16.18
C MET A 4 7.44 -23.58 -15.96
N THR A 5 7.13 -22.40 -15.49
CA THR A 5 8.13 -21.39 -15.16
C THR A 5 8.92 -21.86 -13.93
N SER A 6 10.25 -21.99 -14.08
CA SER A 6 11.13 -22.47 -12.99
C SER A 6 11.01 -21.58 -11.73
N PRO A 7 11.01 -22.16 -10.51
CA PRO A 7 10.98 -21.40 -9.25
C PRO A 7 12.04 -20.30 -9.15
N ARG A 8 13.24 -20.52 -9.71
CA ARG A 8 14.31 -19.50 -9.77
C ARG A 8 13.96 -18.32 -10.67
N ARG A 9 13.21 -18.51 -11.76
CA ARG A 9 12.75 -17.41 -12.62
C ARG A 9 11.66 -16.58 -11.95
N LEU A 10 10.78 -17.22 -11.20
CA LEU A 10 9.73 -16.53 -10.43
C LEU A 10 10.34 -15.69 -9.29
N ALA A 11 11.32 -16.24 -8.55
CA ALA A 11 12.03 -15.50 -7.50
C ALA A 11 12.79 -14.28 -8.05
N ALA A 12 13.54 -14.43 -9.15
CA ALA A 12 14.24 -13.32 -9.79
C ALA A 12 13.29 -12.25 -10.36
N ALA A 13 12.11 -12.63 -10.86
CA ALA A 13 11.09 -11.72 -11.33
C ALA A 13 10.46 -10.92 -10.16
N GLY A 14 10.24 -11.57 -9.01
CA GLY A 14 9.76 -10.95 -7.79
C GLY A 14 10.76 -9.93 -7.22
N GLU A 15 12.05 -10.28 -7.14
CA GLU A 15 13.11 -9.34 -6.72
C GLU A 15 13.16 -8.12 -7.64
N SER A 16 13.11 -8.30 -8.96
CA SER A 16 13.06 -7.20 -9.91
C SER A 16 11.82 -6.31 -9.74
N ARG A 17 10.66 -6.89 -9.39
CA ARG A 17 9.43 -6.13 -9.11
C ARG A 17 9.56 -5.33 -7.82
N ARG A 18 10.01 -5.95 -6.72
CA ARG A 18 10.25 -5.30 -5.42
C ARG A 18 11.24 -4.14 -5.55
N GLN A 19 12.33 -4.32 -6.31
CA GLN A 19 13.30 -3.26 -6.54
C GLN A 19 12.67 -2.07 -7.29
N ARG A 20 11.88 -2.31 -8.33
CA ARG A 20 11.17 -1.22 -9.04
C ARG A 20 10.21 -0.45 -8.13
N ILE A 21 9.50 -1.15 -7.23
CA ILE A 21 8.61 -0.55 -6.23
C ILE A 21 9.43 0.31 -5.27
N ALA A 22 10.50 -0.23 -4.69
CA ALA A 22 11.39 0.48 -3.76
C ALA A 22 11.97 1.75 -4.40
N ASP A 23 12.42 1.67 -5.65
CA ASP A 23 12.96 2.81 -6.40
C ASP A 23 11.89 3.87 -6.69
N ALA A 24 10.67 3.45 -7.03
CA ALA A 24 9.56 4.38 -7.30
C ALA A 24 9.17 5.17 -6.05
N PHE A 25 9.01 4.50 -4.91
CA PHE A 25 8.70 5.14 -3.64
C PHE A 25 9.88 5.99 -3.14
N SER A 26 11.13 5.53 -3.27
CA SER A 26 12.30 6.32 -2.91
C SER A 26 12.38 7.64 -3.68
N ARG A 27 12.07 7.63 -4.97
CA ARG A 27 12.03 8.86 -5.80
C ARG A 27 10.89 9.80 -5.40
N ALA A 28 9.76 9.25 -4.94
CA ALA A 28 8.59 10.04 -4.55
C ALA A 28 8.71 10.62 -3.11
N ALA A 29 9.61 10.13 -2.28
CA ALA A 29 9.65 10.35 -0.83
C ALA A 29 9.60 11.83 -0.42
N THR A 30 10.29 12.73 -1.14
CA THR A 30 10.35 14.16 -0.80
C THR A 30 9.05 14.93 -1.04
N VAL A 31 8.20 14.43 -1.94
CA VAL A 31 6.91 15.08 -2.30
C VAL A 31 5.71 14.26 -1.82
N TYR A 32 5.96 13.08 -1.25
CA TYR A 32 4.94 12.10 -0.90
C TYR A 32 3.90 12.67 0.08
N ASP A 33 4.32 13.27 1.17
CA ASP A 33 3.42 13.75 2.23
C ASP A 33 2.43 14.82 1.74
N GLY A 34 2.87 15.70 0.85
CA GLY A 34 2.01 16.72 0.24
C GLY A 34 0.93 16.15 -0.70
N ALA A 35 1.06 14.89 -1.10
CA ALA A 35 0.13 14.20 -1.98
C ALA A 35 -0.61 13.03 -1.29
N ALA A 36 -0.26 12.70 -0.05
CA ALA A 36 -0.68 11.49 0.65
C ALA A 36 -1.95 11.68 1.53
N GLN A 37 -2.83 12.64 1.20
CA GLN A 37 -4.03 12.93 1.99
C GLN A 37 -4.93 11.69 2.17
N LEU A 38 -5.13 10.90 1.11
CA LEU A 38 -5.88 9.66 1.17
C LEU A 38 -5.20 8.66 2.12
N GLN A 39 -3.88 8.47 1.98
CA GLN A 39 -3.10 7.53 2.79
C GLN A 39 -3.14 7.91 4.26
N GLN A 40 -3.04 9.20 4.58
CA GLN A 40 -3.17 9.71 5.95
C GLN A 40 -4.56 9.47 6.51
N ALA A 41 -5.62 9.78 5.76
CA ALA A 41 -7.00 9.54 6.19
C ALA A 41 -7.27 8.05 6.45
N VAL A 42 -6.74 7.15 5.59
CA VAL A 42 -6.87 5.70 5.77
C VAL A 42 -6.06 5.21 6.98
N ALA A 43 -4.87 5.77 7.21
CA ALA A 43 -4.06 5.45 8.39
C ALA A 43 -4.75 5.91 9.69
N ASP A 44 -5.40 7.08 9.68
CA ASP A 44 -6.17 7.59 10.83
C ASP A 44 -7.40 6.72 11.11
N ASP A 45 -8.11 6.25 10.09
CA ASP A 45 -9.21 5.31 10.24
C ASP A 45 -8.74 3.97 10.82
N LEU A 46 -7.58 3.46 10.37
CA LEU A 46 -6.99 2.26 10.95
C LEU A 46 -6.64 2.49 12.42
N LEU A 47 -5.94 3.59 12.73
CA LEU A 47 -5.55 3.95 14.09
C LEU A 47 -6.75 4.05 15.04
N ALA A 48 -7.88 4.60 14.58
CA ALA A 48 -9.11 4.73 15.36
C ALA A 48 -9.75 3.36 15.71
N ARG A 49 -9.51 2.34 14.89
CA ARG A 49 -10.08 0.98 15.05
C ARG A 49 -9.15 0.03 15.80
N LEU A 50 -7.86 0.35 15.90
CA LEU A 50 -6.90 -0.51 16.59
C LEU A 50 -7.33 -0.71 18.06
N PRO A 51 -7.26 -1.94 18.57
CA PRO A 51 -7.45 -2.19 19.98
C PRO A 51 -6.41 -1.41 20.79
N GLN A 52 -6.77 -1.12 22.03
CA GLN A 52 -5.83 -0.55 23.00
C GLN A 52 -5.35 -1.70 23.91
N PRO A 53 -4.24 -2.36 23.58
CA PRO A 53 -3.71 -3.37 24.47
C PRO A 53 -3.32 -2.73 25.81
N ASN A 54 -3.58 -3.43 26.91
CA ASN A 54 -3.26 -2.95 28.26
C ASN A 54 -1.76 -2.65 28.45
N SER A 55 -0.90 -3.29 27.63
CA SER A 55 0.52 -3.01 27.52
C SER A 55 0.96 -3.25 26.07
N CYS A 56 1.58 -2.26 25.45
CA CYS A 56 2.23 -2.40 24.15
C CYS A 56 3.71 -2.06 24.33
N ARG A 57 4.56 -3.09 24.44
CA ARG A 57 6.02 -2.91 24.64
C ARG A 57 6.73 -2.68 23.33
N ALA A 58 6.25 -3.33 22.27
CA ALA A 58 6.83 -3.23 20.94
C ALA A 58 5.74 -3.12 19.87
N LEU A 59 5.85 -2.10 19.04
CA LEU A 59 4.98 -1.87 17.90
C LEU A 59 5.79 -1.79 16.60
N VAL A 60 5.20 -2.30 15.52
CA VAL A 60 5.84 -2.35 14.19
C VAL A 60 4.88 -1.81 13.14
N ASP A 61 5.34 -0.85 12.34
CA ASP A 61 4.62 -0.33 11.17
C ASP A 61 5.31 -0.83 9.90
N ILE A 62 4.61 -1.65 9.11
CA ILE A 62 5.11 -2.29 7.89
C ILE A 62 4.71 -1.48 6.67
N GLY A 63 5.70 -1.11 5.83
CA GLY A 63 5.51 -0.14 4.76
C GLY A 63 5.25 1.24 5.34
N CYS A 64 6.03 1.62 6.35
CA CYS A 64 5.82 2.83 7.15
C CYS A 64 5.97 4.14 6.35
N GLY A 65 6.54 4.09 5.14
CA GLY A 65 6.76 5.27 4.30
C GLY A 65 7.57 6.32 5.03
N THR A 66 7.05 7.55 5.07
CA THR A 66 7.66 8.69 5.76
C THR A 66 7.38 8.73 7.28
N GLY A 67 6.81 7.64 7.84
CA GLY A 67 6.63 7.45 9.28
C GLY A 67 5.36 8.07 9.87
N TYR A 68 4.34 8.37 9.05
CA TYR A 68 3.11 9.02 9.51
C TYR A 68 2.38 8.20 10.59
N LEU A 69 2.09 6.91 10.31
CA LEU A 69 1.32 6.07 11.21
C LEU A 69 2.12 5.69 12.47
N VAL A 70 3.37 5.24 12.32
CA VAL A 70 4.22 4.85 13.46
C VAL A 70 4.43 6.00 14.45
N SER A 71 4.55 7.24 13.96
CA SER A 71 4.73 8.39 14.86
C SER A 71 3.51 8.64 15.74
N ARG A 72 2.30 8.44 15.23
CA ARG A 72 1.04 8.56 15.97
C ARG A 72 0.83 7.39 16.94
N LEU A 73 1.29 6.20 16.56
CA LEU A 73 1.25 5.02 17.45
C LEU A 73 2.17 5.21 18.65
N VAL A 74 3.37 5.76 18.46
CA VAL A 74 4.29 6.08 19.56
C VAL A 74 3.65 7.08 20.53
N GLU A 75 2.99 8.12 20.02
CA GLU A 75 2.27 9.11 20.84
C GLU A 75 1.15 8.47 21.68
N ARG A 76 0.50 7.43 21.13
CA ARG A 76 -0.64 6.77 21.76
C ARG A 76 -0.25 5.68 22.77
N HIS A 77 0.78 4.89 22.46
CA HIS A 77 1.11 3.67 23.20
C HIS A 77 2.46 3.74 23.93
N GLY A 78 3.40 4.56 23.44
CA GLY A 78 4.79 4.50 23.90
C GLY A 78 5.48 3.20 23.46
N GLY A 79 6.52 2.80 24.19
CA GLY A 79 7.26 1.55 23.95
C GLY A 79 8.29 1.62 22.81
N LEU A 80 8.83 0.45 22.45
CA LEU A 80 9.72 0.28 21.31
C LEU A 80 8.92 0.39 20.02
N ALA A 81 9.31 1.31 19.14
CA ALA A 81 8.66 1.48 17.85
C ALA A 81 9.61 1.20 16.69
N ILE A 82 9.14 0.42 15.72
CA ILE A 82 9.89 0.08 14.51
C ILE A 82 9.06 0.49 13.30
N GLY A 83 9.63 1.33 12.43
CA GLY A 83 9.12 1.59 11.09
C GLY A 83 9.92 0.78 10.08
N LEU A 84 9.29 -0.15 9.39
CA LEU A 84 9.91 -0.98 8.36
C LEU A 84 9.38 -0.59 6.99
N ASP A 85 10.28 -0.37 6.04
CA ASP A 85 9.93 -0.10 4.64
C ASP A 85 10.95 -0.71 3.69
N ILE A 86 10.51 -1.07 2.49
CA ILE A 86 11.39 -1.60 1.44
C ILE A 86 12.16 -0.49 0.73
N ALA A 87 11.67 0.77 0.79
CA ALA A 87 12.19 1.92 0.08
C ALA A 87 13.14 2.76 0.98
N PRO A 88 14.47 2.70 0.81
CA PRO A 88 15.41 3.46 1.66
C PRO A 88 15.16 4.96 1.64
N GLY A 89 14.77 5.53 0.51
CA GLY A 89 14.46 6.97 0.41
C GLY A 89 13.27 7.40 1.28
N MET A 90 12.28 6.52 1.50
CA MET A 90 11.20 6.77 2.46
C MET A 90 11.72 6.82 3.88
N LEU A 91 12.56 5.86 4.27
CA LEU A 91 13.16 5.82 5.61
C LEU A 91 14.10 7.01 5.87
N ASP A 92 14.83 7.48 4.86
CA ASP A 92 15.65 8.68 4.98
C ASP A 92 14.80 9.93 5.23
N GLN A 93 13.65 10.03 4.59
CA GLN A 93 12.69 11.09 4.86
C GLN A 93 12.06 10.96 6.25
N ALA A 94 11.72 9.73 6.65
CA ALA A 94 11.17 9.43 7.97
C ALA A 94 12.15 9.82 9.10
N ARG A 95 13.44 9.46 8.98
CA ARG A 95 14.50 9.85 9.93
C ARG A 95 14.61 11.37 10.09
N ARG A 96 14.58 12.10 8.97
CA ARG A 96 14.62 13.57 9.01
C ARG A 96 13.39 14.19 9.66
N ARG A 97 12.19 13.68 9.31
CA ARG A 97 10.92 14.22 9.79
C ARG A 97 10.69 13.97 11.27
N HIS A 98 11.10 12.81 11.75
CA HIS A 98 10.88 12.36 13.12
C HIS A 98 12.18 12.34 13.95
N ALA A 99 13.13 13.23 13.63
CA ALA A 99 14.35 13.39 14.40
C ALA A 99 14.04 13.67 15.88
N GLY A 100 14.72 12.95 16.78
CA GLY A 100 14.49 13.04 18.22
C GLY A 100 13.35 12.16 18.77
N ARG A 101 12.60 11.44 17.92
CA ARG A 101 11.64 10.43 18.38
C ARG A 101 12.32 9.06 18.51
N SER A 102 11.90 8.29 19.51
CA SER A 102 12.41 6.92 19.73
C SER A 102 11.73 5.93 18.76
N ILE A 103 12.08 6.01 17.46
CA ILE A 103 11.61 5.12 16.40
C ILE A 103 12.81 4.53 15.69
N HIS A 104 12.84 3.20 15.56
CA HIS A 104 13.87 2.48 14.80
C HIS A 104 13.41 2.29 13.35
N TRP A 105 14.22 2.75 12.41
CA TRP A 105 13.93 2.67 10.98
C TRP A 105 14.70 1.54 10.34
N VAL A 106 13.98 0.53 9.82
CA VAL A 106 14.54 -0.73 9.32
C VAL A 106 14.17 -0.91 7.85
N THR A 107 15.17 -1.13 7.00
CA THR A 107 14.90 -1.52 5.61
C THR A 107 14.59 -3.02 5.58
N GLY A 108 13.45 -3.39 5.00
CA GLY A 108 13.03 -4.79 4.94
C GLY A 108 11.82 -5.02 4.05
N CYS A 109 11.62 -6.30 3.71
CA CYS A 109 10.46 -6.77 2.97
C CYS A 109 9.38 -7.27 3.94
N ALA A 110 8.12 -6.92 3.69
CA ALA A 110 6.98 -7.33 4.51
C ALA A 110 6.77 -8.85 4.54
N GLU A 111 7.22 -9.56 3.51
CA GLU A 111 7.11 -11.01 3.37
C GLU A 111 8.32 -11.79 3.93
N SER A 112 9.34 -11.05 4.44
CA SER A 112 10.55 -11.61 5.08
C SER A 112 11.17 -10.52 5.95
N MET A 113 10.63 -10.34 7.15
CA MET A 113 10.99 -9.24 8.05
C MET A 113 12.26 -9.58 8.84
N PRO A 114 13.23 -8.66 8.96
CA PRO A 114 14.40 -8.86 9.80
C PRO A 114 14.09 -8.63 11.29
N LEU A 115 13.03 -9.28 11.78
CA LEU A 115 12.51 -9.19 13.13
C LEU A 115 12.42 -10.58 13.75
N ALA A 116 12.62 -10.68 15.07
CA ALA A 116 12.54 -11.94 15.79
C ALA A 116 11.10 -12.44 15.93
N ASP A 117 10.94 -13.75 16.13
CA ASP A 117 9.65 -14.37 16.40
C ASP A 117 9.03 -13.81 17.67
N GLY A 118 7.71 -13.54 17.64
CA GLY A 118 6.97 -13.05 18.79
C GLY A 118 7.46 -11.72 19.38
N SER A 119 8.13 -10.88 18.57
CA SER A 119 8.77 -9.65 19.04
C SER A 119 7.87 -8.42 19.02
N ALA A 120 6.66 -8.49 18.43
CA ALA A 120 5.73 -7.37 18.32
C ALA A 120 4.42 -7.65 19.06
N ASP A 121 3.98 -6.76 19.94
CA ASP A 121 2.65 -6.80 20.56
C ASP A 121 1.57 -6.23 19.63
N LEU A 122 1.96 -5.25 18.79
CA LEU A 122 1.10 -4.62 17.79
C LEU A 122 1.86 -4.44 16.47
N MET A 123 1.34 -5.01 15.40
CA MET A 123 1.81 -4.78 14.03
C MET A 123 0.74 -4.06 13.23
N VAL A 124 1.14 -3.05 12.49
CA VAL A 124 0.24 -2.33 11.58
C VAL A 124 0.83 -2.23 10.18
N SER A 125 -0.05 -2.02 9.19
CA SER A 125 0.36 -1.69 7.82
C SER A 125 -0.75 -0.90 7.14
N SER A 126 -0.48 0.29 6.63
CA SER A 126 -1.49 1.10 5.95
C SER A 126 -1.17 1.26 4.46
N LEU A 127 -2.05 0.72 3.60
CA LEU A 127 -1.94 0.78 2.14
C LEU A 127 -0.56 0.37 1.60
N ALA A 128 0.05 -0.67 2.22
CA ALA A 128 1.32 -1.22 1.78
C ALA A 128 1.22 -2.67 1.29
N VAL A 129 0.34 -3.50 1.89
CA VAL A 129 0.29 -4.94 1.59
C VAL A 129 -0.16 -5.28 0.17
N GLN A 130 -0.83 -4.38 -0.55
CA GLN A 130 -1.14 -4.55 -1.98
C GLN A 130 0.10 -4.57 -2.89
N TRP A 131 1.26 -4.21 -2.36
CA TRP A 131 2.54 -4.24 -3.07
C TRP A 131 3.31 -5.55 -2.85
N CYS A 132 2.88 -6.38 -1.90
CA CYS A 132 3.43 -7.72 -1.68
C CYS A 132 3.18 -8.61 -2.91
N ASP A 133 4.04 -9.60 -3.10
CA ASP A 133 3.85 -10.61 -4.14
C ASP A 133 2.78 -11.63 -3.69
N SER A 134 2.66 -11.86 -2.35
CA SER A 134 1.66 -12.76 -1.75
C SER A 134 1.16 -12.21 -0.41
N LEU A 135 -0.16 -12.07 -0.30
CA LEU A 135 -0.81 -11.74 0.98
C LEU A 135 -0.65 -12.90 1.99
N GLU A 136 -0.68 -14.13 1.51
CA GLU A 136 -0.46 -15.33 2.34
C GLU A 136 0.94 -15.33 2.97
N ALA A 137 1.97 -14.98 2.20
CA ALA A 137 3.34 -14.87 2.70
C ALA A 137 3.46 -13.75 3.75
N PHE A 138 2.86 -12.59 3.49
CA PHE A 138 2.78 -11.50 4.48
C PHE A 138 2.10 -11.95 5.77
N LEU A 139 0.93 -12.61 5.70
CA LEU A 139 0.19 -13.07 6.89
C LEU A 139 0.95 -14.14 7.67
N SER A 140 1.66 -15.04 6.99
CA SER A 140 2.52 -16.04 7.62
C SER A 140 3.68 -15.40 8.37
N GLU A 141 4.33 -14.41 7.75
CA GLU A 141 5.45 -13.70 8.35
C GLU A 141 4.98 -12.79 9.51
N ALA A 142 3.85 -12.13 9.36
CA ALA A 142 3.22 -11.37 10.44
C ALA A 142 2.86 -12.29 11.63
N ALA A 143 2.35 -13.50 11.36
CA ALA A 143 2.08 -14.49 12.40
C ALA A 143 3.34 -14.98 13.13
N ARG A 144 4.50 -14.99 12.48
CA ARG A 144 5.78 -15.29 13.12
C ARG A 144 6.23 -14.16 14.05
N VAL A 145 6.11 -12.92 13.61
CA VAL A 145 6.65 -11.75 14.32
C VAL A 145 5.73 -11.26 15.43
N VAL A 146 4.40 -11.35 15.26
CA VAL A 146 3.44 -10.93 16.28
C VAL A 146 3.40 -11.95 17.42
N ALA A 147 3.53 -11.49 18.66
CA ALA A 147 3.46 -12.32 19.85
C ALA A 147 2.07 -12.96 20.03
N PRO A 148 1.95 -14.14 20.67
CA PRO A 148 0.65 -14.70 21.05
C PRO A 148 -0.19 -13.68 21.82
N GLY A 149 -1.46 -13.52 21.41
CA GLY A 149 -2.37 -12.50 21.95
C GLY A 149 -2.16 -11.09 21.39
N GLY A 150 -1.10 -10.85 20.63
CA GLY A 150 -0.82 -9.59 19.94
C GLY A 150 -1.75 -9.35 18.74
N TRP A 151 -1.68 -8.17 18.16
CA TRP A 151 -2.59 -7.73 17.11
C TRP A 151 -1.88 -7.37 15.82
N LEU A 152 -2.54 -7.70 14.71
CA LEU A 152 -2.25 -7.19 13.37
C LEU A 152 -3.43 -6.34 12.91
N GLY A 153 -3.16 -5.07 12.57
CA GLY A 153 -4.12 -4.21 11.90
C GLY A 153 -3.56 -3.76 10.54
N PHE A 154 -4.29 -3.98 9.44
CA PHE A 154 -3.81 -3.48 8.16
C PHE A 154 -4.92 -2.97 7.25
N THR A 155 -4.54 -2.13 6.31
CA THR A 155 -5.43 -1.70 5.22
C THR A 155 -4.84 -2.09 3.87
N THR A 156 -5.71 -2.46 2.94
CA THR A 156 -5.34 -2.77 1.56
C THR A 156 -6.39 -2.27 0.59
N LEU A 157 -5.99 -2.11 -0.68
CA LEU A 157 -6.90 -1.79 -1.76
C LEU A 157 -7.49 -3.06 -2.35
N CYS A 158 -8.79 -3.01 -2.67
CA CYS A 158 -9.53 -4.12 -3.27
C CYS A 158 -10.06 -3.76 -4.65
N GLU A 159 -10.56 -4.76 -5.36
CA GLU A 159 -11.25 -4.65 -6.64
C GLU A 159 -12.29 -3.52 -6.61
N GLY A 160 -12.44 -2.77 -7.71
CA GLY A 160 -13.21 -1.53 -7.79
C GLY A 160 -12.42 -0.27 -7.44
N THR A 161 -11.13 -0.39 -7.06
CA THR A 161 -10.21 0.75 -6.95
C THR A 161 -9.79 1.22 -8.33
N LEU A 162 -9.78 2.55 -8.54
CA LEU A 162 -9.42 3.21 -9.81
C LEU A 162 -10.31 2.75 -11.00
N GLU A 163 -11.54 2.40 -10.73
CA GLU A 163 -12.50 1.90 -11.74
C GLU A 163 -12.66 2.88 -12.90
N GLU A 164 -12.74 4.18 -12.62
CA GLU A 164 -12.84 5.23 -13.61
C GLU A 164 -11.63 5.25 -14.56
N LEU A 165 -10.44 5.04 -13.99
CA LEU A 165 -9.20 5.01 -14.76
C LEU A 165 -9.06 3.72 -15.57
N GLN A 166 -9.44 2.57 -14.99
CA GLN A 166 -9.47 1.29 -15.70
C GLN A 166 -10.41 1.36 -16.90
N TRP A 167 -11.62 1.86 -16.69
CA TRP A 167 -12.61 2.05 -17.77
C TRP A 167 -12.06 2.99 -18.85
N ALA A 168 -11.45 4.12 -18.46
CA ALA A 168 -10.92 5.08 -19.42
C ALA A 168 -9.79 4.48 -20.27
N TRP A 169 -8.90 3.70 -19.70
CA TRP A 169 -7.86 3.00 -20.46
C TRP A 169 -8.41 1.94 -21.42
N GLN A 170 -9.44 1.22 -21.03
CA GLN A 170 -10.16 0.30 -21.93
C GLN A 170 -10.69 1.00 -23.18
N GLN A 171 -11.09 2.28 -23.10
CA GLN A 171 -11.55 3.06 -24.25
C GLN A 171 -10.38 3.55 -25.14
N VAL A 172 -9.15 3.55 -24.63
CA VAL A 172 -7.96 4.06 -25.36
C VAL A 172 -7.31 2.96 -26.19
N ASP A 173 -7.00 1.82 -25.58
CA ASP A 173 -6.25 0.73 -26.21
C ASP A 173 -6.64 -0.68 -25.77
N GLY A 174 -7.60 -0.82 -24.87
CA GLY A 174 -8.08 -2.11 -24.37
C GLY A 174 -7.10 -2.82 -23.41
N GLU A 175 -6.00 -2.16 -23.03
CA GLU A 175 -4.99 -2.75 -22.16
C GLU A 175 -5.19 -2.35 -20.69
N THR A 176 -4.63 -3.15 -19.78
CA THR A 176 -4.62 -2.87 -18.33
C THR A 176 -3.43 -1.99 -17.99
N HIS A 177 -3.70 -0.75 -17.56
CA HIS A 177 -2.71 0.24 -17.12
C HIS A 177 -2.80 0.59 -15.64
N VAL A 178 -3.59 -0.18 -14.90
CA VAL A 178 -3.82 -0.05 -13.46
C VAL A 178 -3.49 -1.38 -12.82
N ASN A 179 -2.96 -1.35 -11.59
CA ASN A 179 -2.72 -2.57 -10.83
C ASN A 179 -4.02 -3.38 -10.67
N GLU A 180 -3.90 -4.69 -10.74
CA GLU A 180 -4.96 -5.58 -10.30
C GLU A 180 -5.01 -5.58 -8.77
N PHE A 181 -6.21 -5.37 -8.24
CA PHE A 181 -6.45 -5.40 -6.81
C PHE A 181 -7.21 -6.67 -6.43
N LEU A 182 -6.96 -7.15 -5.22
CA LEU A 182 -7.54 -8.40 -4.73
C LEU A 182 -9.07 -8.28 -4.61
N ALA A 183 -9.79 -9.28 -5.12
CA ALA A 183 -11.23 -9.38 -4.91
C ALA A 183 -11.55 -9.60 -3.42
N GLU A 184 -12.64 -8.98 -2.93
CA GLU A 184 -13.05 -9.07 -1.53
C GLU A 184 -13.22 -10.53 -1.05
N ALA A 185 -13.82 -11.38 -1.88
CA ALA A 185 -13.99 -12.81 -1.55
C ALA A 185 -12.64 -13.51 -1.37
N ARG A 186 -11.65 -13.20 -2.21
CA ARG A 186 -10.30 -13.76 -2.11
C ARG A 186 -9.57 -13.24 -0.89
N LEU A 187 -9.74 -11.94 -0.54
CA LEU A 187 -9.21 -11.38 0.69
C LEU A 187 -9.75 -12.17 1.90
N VAL A 188 -11.08 -12.30 2.03
CA VAL A 188 -11.72 -13.01 3.15
C VAL A 188 -11.28 -14.47 3.24
N GLU A 189 -11.09 -15.14 2.11
CA GLU A 189 -10.54 -16.51 2.06
C GLU A 189 -9.11 -16.55 2.63
N THR A 190 -8.25 -15.65 2.18
CA THR A 190 -6.84 -15.58 2.59
C THR A 190 -6.69 -15.25 4.08
N LEU A 191 -7.60 -14.47 4.66
CA LEU A 191 -7.59 -14.12 6.09
C LEU A 191 -7.86 -15.31 7.04
N ARG A 192 -8.26 -16.48 6.51
CA ARG A 192 -8.36 -17.74 7.27
C ARG A 192 -7.00 -18.41 7.50
N ALA A 193 -5.92 -17.68 7.30
CA ALA A 193 -4.55 -18.15 7.46
C ALA A 193 -4.30 -18.74 8.87
N PRO A 194 -3.48 -19.83 8.96
CA PRO A 194 -3.13 -20.43 10.25
C PRO A 194 -2.47 -19.42 11.20
N GLY A 195 -2.72 -19.60 12.49
CA GLY A 195 -2.10 -18.79 13.52
C GLY A 195 -2.88 -17.53 13.92
N TRP A 196 -3.95 -17.19 13.21
CA TRP A 196 -4.81 -16.06 13.51
C TRP A 196 -6.16 -16.51 14.08
N GLN A 197 -6.77 -15.66 14.91
CA GLN A 197 -8.19 -15.74 15.25
C GLN A 197 -9.02 -15.22 14.06
N SER A 198 -10.37 -15.21 14.23
CA SER A 198 -11.24 -14.63 13.21
C SER A 198 -10.85 -13.18 12.90
N ALA A 199 -10.79 -12.85 11.61
CA ALA A 199 -10.53 -11.49 11.16
C ALA A 199 -11.82 -10.65 11.23
N GLU A 200 -11.69 -9.41 11.69
CA GLU A 200 -12.68 -8.36 11.46
C GLU A 200 -12.30 -7.62 10.17
N VAL A 201 -13.24 -7.53 9.22
CA VAL A 201 -13.04 -6.86 7.93
C VAL A 201 -14.09 -5.77 7.75
N THR A 202 -13.63 -4.56 7.51
CA THR A 202 -14.51 -3.42 7.17
C THR A 202 -14.14 -2.89 5.80
N MET A 203 -15.12 -2.85 4.88
CA MET A 203 -14.96 -2.27 3.56
C MET A 203 -15.44 -0.82 3.54
N THR A 204 -14.60 0.09 3.05
CA THR A 204 -14.96 1.49 2.85
C THR A 204 -14.63 1.94 1.44
N THR A 205 -15.44 2.88 0.90
CA THR A 205 -15.14 3.52 -0.37
C THR A 205 -14.72 4.96 -0.11
N ARG A 206 -13.51 5.31 -0.55
CA ARG A 206 -12.98 6.66 -0.52
C ARG A 206 -12.96 7.23 -1.93
N ARG A 207 -13.20 8.53 -2.07
CA ARG A 207 -13.09 9.24 -3.35
C ARG A 207 -12.23 10.47 -3.18
N THR A 208 -11.38 10.71 -4.16
CA THR A 208 -10.70 12.00 -4.36
C THR A 208 -11.22 12.60 -5.65
N HIS A 209 -11.20 13.91 -5.77
CA HIS A 209 -11.63 14.61 -6.99
C HIS A 209 -10.50 15.49 -7.49
N HIS A 210 -10.35 15.54 -8.80
CA HIS A 210 -9.32 16.32 -9.47
C HIS A 210 -9.95 17.24 -10.51
N ALA A 211 -9.47 18.47 -10.61
CA ALA A 211 -10.04 19.45 -11.52
C ALA A 211 -9.86 19.03 -12.99
N THR A 212 -8.77 18.32 -13.31
CA THR A 212 -8.44 17.91 -14.68
C THR A 212 -7.90 16.47 -14.74
N PRO A 213 -8.03 15.78 -15.91
CA PRO A 213 -7.38 14.47 -16.13
C PRO A 213 -5.88 14.47 -15.89
N ALA A 214 -5.20 15.57 -16.23
CA ALA A 214 -3.77 15.73 -15.99
C ALA A 214 -3.44 15.78 -14.49
N GLU A 215 -4.30 16.36 -13.67
CA GLU A 215 -4.15 16.35 -12.20
C GLU A 215 -4.37 14.95 -11.64
N THR A 216 -5.37 14.21 -12.13
CA THR A 216 -5.59 12.80 -11.77
C THR A 216 -4.31 12.00 -11.97
N MET A 217 -3.72 12.07 -13.17
CA MET A 217 -2.49 11.33 -13.50
C MET A 217 -1.29 11.80 -12.69
N ARG A 218 -1.18 13.11 -12.42
CA ARG A 218 -0.10 13.65 -11.56
C ARG A 218 -0.25 13.20 -10.10
N ALA A 219 -1.46 13.16 -9.57
CA ALA A 219 -1.72 12.70 -8.21
C ALA A 219 -1.26 11.24 -8.02
N LEU A 220 -1.66 10.33 -8.93
CA LEU A 220 -1.23 8.94 -8.91
C LEU A 220 0.30 8.77 -9.01
N LYS A 221 0.96 9.59 -9.84
CA LYS A 221 2.41 9.59 -9.97
C LYS A 221 3.11 10.04 -8.68
N ARG A 222 2.60 11.05 -7.99
CA ARG A 222 3.20 11.60 -6.77
C ARG A 222 3.23 10.60 -5.61
N ILE A 223 2.24 9.73 -5.51
CA ILE A 223 2.17 8.69 -4.48
C ILE A 223 2.88 7.39 -4.87
N GLY A 224 3.63 7.37 -5.98
CA GLY A 224 4.35 6.19 -6.44
C GLY A 224 3.46 5.08 -7.02
N ALA A 225 2.16 5.30 -7.16
CA ALA A 225 1.18 4.29 -7.58
C ALA A 225 1.23 3.94 -9.08
N ASN A 226 2.17 4.53 -9.85
CA ASN A 226 2.26 4.35 -11.30
C ASN A 226 3.32 3.33 -11.75
N THR A 227 3.72 2.41 -10.89
CA THR A 227 4.74 1.39 -11.23
C THR A 227 4.36 0.51 -12.42
N MET A 228 3.06 0.36 -12.71
CA MET A 228 2.56 -0.36 -13.89
C MET A 228 2.44 0.52 -15.14
N THR A 229 2.17 1.82 -15.00
CA THR A 229 2.05 2.75 -16.14
C THR A 229 3.39 3.12 -16.76
N ALA A 230 4.52 2.87 -16.08
CA ALA A 230 5.86 3.18 -16.59
C ALA A 230 6.29 2.31 -17.80
N SER A 231 5.71 1.12 -17.97
CA SER A 231 5.98 0.28 -19.14
C SER A 231 5.28 0.77 -20.42
N ALA A 232 4.25 1.60 -20.31
CA ALA A 232 3.47 2.13 -21.42
C ALA A 232 3.93 3.51 -21.91
N GLY A 233 4.93 4.13 -21.29
CA GLY A 233 5.23 5.56 -21.42
C GLY A 233 6.55 5.96 -22.02
N ALA A 234 7.33 5.06 -22.62
CA ALA A 234 8.60 5.44 -23.26
C ALA A 234 8.45 6.00 -24.69
N SER A 235 7.25 6.11 -25.24
CA SER A 235 7.00 6.78 -26.50
C SER A 235 6.67 8.26 -26.29
N GLY A 236 7.67 9.05 -25.91
CA GLY A 236 7.60 10.50 -26.01
C GLY A 236 7.45 10.90 -27.49
N GLY A 237 6.36 11.62 -27.83
CA GLY A 237 6.11 12.10 -29.17
C GLY A 237 4.62 12.30 -29.45
N LEU A 238 4.27 12.52 -30.69
CA LEU A 238 2.89 12.76 -31.16
C LEU A 238 1.94 11.61 -30.79
N PHE A 239 2.43 10.38 -30.74
CA PHE A 239 1.66 9.18 -30.36
C PHE A 239 1.27 9.20 -28.86
N GLY A 240 2.17 9.59 -27.98
CA GLY A 240 1.89 9.73 -26.53
C GLY A 240 0.87 10.83 -26.23
N ARG A 241 0.91 11.94 -26.99
CA ARG A 241 -0.05 13.05 -26.84
C ARG A 241 -1.45 12.61 -27.24
N ARG A 242 -1.63 11.99 -28.41
CA ARG A 242 -2.93 11.49 -28.88
C ARG A 242 -3.55 10.46 -27.92
N ARG A 243 -2.71 9.61 -27.33
CA ARG A 243 -3.14 8.61 -26.36
C ARG A 243 -3.62 9.28 -25.06
N PHE A 244 -2.89 10.28 -24.59
CA PHE A 244 -3.32 11.06 -23.43
C PHE A 244 -4.62 11.85 -23.71
N ASP A 245 -4.78 12.45 -24.88
CA ASP A 245 -5.99 13.19 -25.23
C ASP A 245 -7.24 12.28 -25.23
N ARG A 246 -7.11 11.03 -25.71
CA ARG A 246 -8.19 10.04 -25.64
C ARG A 246 -8.49 9.65 -24.19
N LEU A 247 -7.47 9.42 -23.38
CA LEU A 247 -7.63 9.13 -21.95
C LEU A 247 -8.33 10.29 -21.23
N ALA A 248 -7.90 11.52 -21.50
CA ALA A 248 -8.52 12.71 -20.94
C ALA A 248 -10.00 12.82 -21.31
N GLN A 249 -10.34 12.62 -22.59
CA GLN A 249 -11.71 12.63 -23.05
C GLN A 249 -12.56 11.52 -22.40
N ALA A 250 -12.00 10.32 -22.21
CA ALA A 250 -12.69 9.23 -21.53
C ALA A 250 -12.93 9.54 -20.05
N LEU A 251 -11.95 10.11 -19.34
CA LEU A 251 -12.07 10.50 -17.94
C LEU A 251 -13.10 11.64 -17.73
N GLU A 252 -13.22 12.57 -18.68
CA GLU A 252 -14.21 13.65 -18.61
C GLU A 252 -15.67 13.14 -18.54
N ARG A 253 -15.95 11.92 -19.00
CA ARG A 253 -17.30 11.30 -18.87
C ARG A 253 -17.68 11.00 -17.43
N TRP A 254 -16.69 10.89 -16.54
CA TRP A 254 -16.89 10.65 -15.11
C TRP A 254 -16.97 11.94 -14.30
N ARG A 255 -16.91 13.11 -14.95
CA ARG A 255 -16.92 14.39 -14.24
C ARG A 255 -18.19 14.59 -13.41
N GLU A 256 -17.96 14.85 -12.14
CA GLU A 256 -18.96 15.28 -11.15
C GLU A 256 -18.78 16.79 -10.85
N PRO A 257 -19.72 17.44 -10.13
CA PRO A 257 -19.57 18.85 -9.75
C PRO A 257 -18.27 19.15 -8.98
N ALA A 258 -17.76 18.19 -8.20
CA ALA A 258 -16.51 18.30 -7.44
C ALA A 258 -15.24 18.05 -8.29
N GLY A 259 -15.38 17.62 -9.54
CA GLY A 259 -14.28 17.27 -10.44
C GLY A 259 -14.34 15.83 -10.94
N ILE A 260 -13.24 15.33 -11.47
CA ILE A 260 -13.11 13.94 -11.93
C ILE A 260 -12.83 13.06 -10.70
N PRO A 261 -13.70 12.09 -10.39
CA PRO A 261 -13.54 11.22 -9.24
C PRO A 261 -12.41 10.20 -9.48
N THR A 262 -11.79 9.80 -8.40
CA THR A 262 -10.90 8.64 -8.34
C THR A 262 -11.30 7.83 -7.12
N ARG A 263 -11.80 6.62 -7.35
CA ARG A 263 -12.35 5.74 -6.33
C ARG A 263 -11.30 4.81 -5.76
N TYR A 264 -11.37 4.58 -4.45
CA TYR A 264 -10.54 3.63 -3.73
C TYR A 264 -11.42 2.76 -2.85
N ARG A 265 -11.42 1.46 -3.11
CA ARG A 265 -12.07 0.43 -2.27
C ARG A 265 -11.05 -0.04 -1.24
N VAL A 266 -11.21 0.37 0.00
CA VAL A 266 -10.28 0.08 1.09
C VAL A 266 -10.87 -0.98 2.01
N ALA A 267 -10.14 -2.08 2.19
CA ALA A 267 -10.39 -3.03 3.27
C ALA A 267 -9.53 -2.65 4.47
N THR A 268 -10.16 -2.54 5.64
CA THR A 268 -9.49 -2.46 6.94
C THR A 268 -9.67 -3.79 7.65
N VAL A 269 -8.57 -4.41 8.06
CA VAL A 269 -8.54 -5.75 8.64
C VAL A 269 -7.90 -5.68 10.02
N LEU A 270 -8.54 -6.31 11.01
CA LEU A 270 -8.00 -6.52 12.35
C LEU A 270 -7.99 -8.01 12.67
N MET A 271 -6.85 -8.50 13.16
CA MET A 271 -6.66 -9.92 13.51
C MET A 271 -5.87 -10.02 14.81
N GLN A 272 -6.23 -10.99 15.65
CA GLN A 272 -5.46 -11.31 16.85
C GLN A 272 -4.69 -12.61 16.66
N ARG A 273 -3.44 -12.63 17.10
CA ARG A 273 -2.59 -13.82 17.09
C ARG A 273 -3.07 -14.83 18.13
N ARG A 274 -3.18 -16.10 17.74
CA ARG A 274 -3.53 -17.20 18.66
C ARG A 274 -2.42 -17.45 19.67
#